data_5fdc29345f275cbb36c438def5c6d8d6
#
_entry.id   5fdc29345f275cbb36c438def5c6d8d6
#
_cell.length_a   1.000
_cell.length_b   1.000
_cell.length_c   1.000
_cell.angle_alpha   90.00
_cell.angle_beta   90.00
_cell.angle_gamma   90.00
#
_symmetry.space_group_name_H-M   'P 1'
#
loop_
_entity.id
_entity.type
_entity.pdbx_description
1 polymer ?
#
loop_
_entity_poly.entity_id
_entity_poly.type
_entity_poly.pdbx_seq_one_letter_code
_entity_poly.pdbx_strand_id
1 'polypeptide(L)'
;MNELEPLIDELWEKRDKLGPDAPMEVRRVVGWAIGMLEWRVNQWLKKAVLLSFRLNPMELVAGGAGGAHWWDKVPSKFAGWGEKEFAAAGFRAVPGAIVRSGAYIAPGAVLMPSFVNIGAYVGEGTMVDTWATVGSCAQIGRNVHISGGAGIGGVLEPLQAAPVIIEDDCFIGARSEVAEGVIVEKGSVLSMGVFLGASTKIVDRASGEVMYGRVPAYSVVVPGTLPGKNGAPGLACAVIVKRVDERTRSKTSINEILRD
;
A
#
# COMPACT_ATOMS: atom_id res chain seq x y z
N MET A 1 15.28 -12.33 -16.07
CA MET A 1 13.84 -12.37 -16.38
C MET A 1 13.23 -13.41 -15.48
N ASN A 2 12.11 -13.13 -14.87
CA ASN A 2 11.44 -14.08 -13.99
C ASN A 2 10.75 -15.14 -14.85
N GLU A 3 11.04 -16.43 -14.61
CA GLU A 3 10.48 -17.55 -15.38
C GLU A 3 8.95 -17.65 -15.29
N LEU A 4 8.34 -17.03 -14.27
CA LEU A 4 6.88 -17.03 -14.06
C LEU A 4 6.14 -15.98 -14.91
N GLU A 5 6.81 -14.91 -15.33
CA GLU A 5 6.16 -13.82 -16.08
C GLU A 5 5.54 -14.31 -17.41
N PRO A 6 6.23 -15.08 -18.28
CA PRO A 6 5.63 -15.59 -19.50
C PRO A 6 4.44 -16.54 -19.24
N LEU A 7 4.51 -17.35 -18.18
CA LEU A 7 3.43 -18.27 -17.81
C LEU A 7 2.17 -17.51 -17.34
N ILE A 8 2.35 -16.46 -16.58
CA ILE A 8 1.22 -15.62 -16.15
C ILE A 8 0.62 -14.85 -17.32
N ASP A 9 1.41 -14.37 -18.25
CA ASP A 9 0.91 -13.72 -19.46
C ASP A 9 0.10 -14.68 -20.34
N GLU A 10 0.56 -15.91 -20.51
CA GLU A 10 -0.20 -16.95 -21.25
C GLU A 10 -1.54 -17.26 -20.58
N LEU A 11 -1.56 -17.41 -19.24
CA LEU A 11 -2.78 -17.62 -18.48
C LEU A 11 -3.73 -16.42 -18.59
N TRP A 12 -3.20 -15.21 -18.63
CA TRP A 12 -3.98 -14.00 -18.77
C TRP A 12 -4.72 -13.92 -20.11
N GLU A 13 -4.08 -14.30 -21.21
CA GLU A 13 -4.73 -14.36 -22.53
C GLU A 13 -5.90 -15.37 -22.56
N LYS A 14 -5.83 -16.40 -21.73
CA LYS A 14 -6.86 -17.45 -21.61
C LYS A 14 -7.84 -17.23 -20.45
N ARG A 15 -7.80 -16.08 -19.79
CA ARG A 15 -8.50 -15.80 -18.51
C ARG A 15 -9.99 -16.07 -18.52
N ASP A 16 -10.67 -15.90 -19.64
CA ASP A 16 -12.11 -16.11 -19.76
C ASP A 16 -12.53 -17.59 -19.70
N LYS A 17 -11.54 -18.51 -19.86
CA LYS A 17 -11.73 -19.96 -19.75
C LYS A 17 -11.27 -20.51 -18.40
N LEU A 18 -10.77 -19.66 -17.51
CA LEU A 18 -10.28 -20.06 -16.20
C LEU A 18 -11.38 -19.85 -15.13
N GLY A 19 -11.53 -20.83 -14.25
CA GLY A 19 -12.51 -20.83 -13.17
C GLY A 19 -12.04 -21.62 -11.96
N PRO A 20 -12.90 -21.80 -10.95
CA PRO A 20 -12.57 -22.54 -9.73
C PRO A 20 -12.17 -24.01 -9.93
N ASP A 21 -12.42 -24.59 -11.08
CA ASP A 21 -12.07 -25.94 -11.49
C ASP A 21 -10.74 -26.03 -12.27
N ALA A 22 -10.04 -24.91 -12.42
CA ALA A 22 -8.74 -24.87 -13.09
C ALA A 22 -7.73 -25.84 -12.46
N PRO A 23 -6.84 -26.47 -13.27
CA PRO A 23 -5.84 -27.43 -12.80
C PRO A 23 -5.00 -26.89 -11.64
N MET A 24 -4.62 -27.78 -10.71
CA MET A 24 -3.80 -27.40 -9.53
C MET A 24 -2.48 -26.73 -9.92
N GLU A 25 -1.91 -27.09 -11.05
CA GLU A 25 -0.69 -26.48 -11.57
C GLU A 25 -0.86 -25.01 -11.93
N VAL A 26 -1.98 -24.64 -12.55
CA VAL A 26 -2.36 -23.25 -12.83
C VAL A 26 -2.50 -22.47 -11.53
N ARG A 27 -3.17 -23.02 -10.53
CA ARG A 27 -3.34 -22.39 -9.21
C ARG A 27 -2.01 -22.19 -8.51
N ARG A 28 -1.10 -23.18 -8.61
CA ARG A 28 0.23 -23.11 -8.02
C ARG A 28 1.10 -22.03 -8.65
N VAL A 29 1.11 -21.92 -9.98
CA VAL A 29 1.84 -20.88 -10.71
C VAL A 29 1.36 -19.48 -10.31
N VAL A 30 0.04 -19.29 -10.28
CA VAL A 30 -0.57 -18.00 -9.84
C VAL A 30 -0.24 -17.72 -8.37
N GLY A 31 -0.33 -18.72 -7.49
CA GLY A 31 0.02 -18.57 -6.08
C GLY A 31 1.49 -18.20 -5.84
N TRP A 32 2.40 -18.79 -6.59
CA TRP A 32 3.83 -18.46 -6.53
C TRP A 32 4.10 -17.04 -7.02
N ALA A 33 3.48 -16.64 -8.14
CA ALA A 33 3.61 -15.29 -8.66
C ALA A 33 3.13 -14.22 -7.66
N ILE A 34 2.02 -14.48 -6.94
CA ILE A 34 1.50 -13.58 -5.90
C ILE A 34 2.47 -13.48 -4.70
N GLY A 35 3.27 -14.51 -4.42
CA GLY A 35 4.27 -14.50 -3.36
C GLY A 35 5.57 -13.73 -3.69
N MET A 36 5.75 -13.28 -4.94
CA MET A 36 6.98 -12.61 -5.40
C MET A 36 6.79 -11.11 -5.49
N LEU A 37 7.05 -10.40 -4.40
CA LEU A 37 6.88 -8.93 -4.32
C LEU A 37 8.23 -8.23 -4.27
N GLU A 38 8.59 -7.54 -5.34
CA GLU A 38 9.71 -6.62 -5.44
C GLU A 38 9.23 -5.20 -5.83
N TRP A 39 10.09 -4.18 -5.55
CA TRP A 39 9.82 -2.75 -5.82
C TRP A 39 9.64 -2.36 -7.29
N ARG A 40 9.33 -3.27 -8.17
CA ARG A 40 9.07 -3.02 -9.60
C ARG A 40 7.60 -3.18 -9.91
N VAL A 41 7.07 -2.29 -10.76
CA VAL A 41 5.71 -2.43 -11.32
C VAL A 41 5.69 -3.61 -12.27
N ASN A 42 5.44 -4.78 -11.75
CA ASN A 42 5.32 -6.00 -12.52
C ASN A 42 3.84 -6.23 -12.86
N GLN A 43 3.41 -5.82 -14.05
CA GLN A 43 2.01 -6.00 -14.48
C GLN A 43 1.55 -7.45 -14.43
N TRP A 44 2.46 -8.39 -14.70
CA TRP A 44 2.17 -9.81 -14.62
C TRP A 44 1.76 -10.26 -13.21
N LEU A 45 2.27 -9.64 -12.14
CA LEU A 45 1.81 -9.90 -10.76
C LEU A 45 0.37 -9.45 -10.56
N LYS A 46 -0.04 -8.30 -11.09
CA LYS A 46 -1.44 -7.86 -11.06
C LYS A 46 -2.35 -8.84 -11.82
N LYS A 47 -1.90 -9.34 -12.98
CA LYS A 47 -2.62 -10.39 -13.71
C LYS A 47 -2.79 -11.64 -12.85
N ALA A 48 -1.73 -12.06 -12.12
CA ALA A 48 -1.80 -13.20 -11.21
C ALA A 48 -2.84 -12.98 -10.08
N VAL A 49 -2.88 -11.79 -9.49
CA VAL A 49 -3.89 -11.43 -8.48
C VAL A 49 -5.30 -11.52 -9.07
N LEU A 50 -5.54 -10.96 -10.24
CA LEU A 50 -6.87 -11.01 -10.90
C LEU A 50 -7.27 -12.43 -11.30
N LEU A 51 -6.31 -13.24 -11.76
CA LEU A 51 -6.54 -14.66 -12.04
C LEU A 51 -6.91 -15.43 -10.77
N SER A 52 -6.30 -15.11 -9.61
CA SER A 52 -6.65 -15.79 -8.35
C SER A 52 -8.12 -15.60 -7.97
N PHE A 53 -8.73 -14.44 -8.25
CA PHE A 53 -10.16 -14.22 -8.00
C PHE A 53 -11.05 -15.07 -8.89
N ARG A 54 -10.61 -15.48 -10.10
CA ARG A 54 -11.34 -16.41 -10.96
C ARG A 54 -11.16 -17.86 -10.55
N LEU A 55 -9.96 -18.21 -10.09
CA LEU A 55 -9.60 -19.59 -9.71
C LEU A 55 -10.18 -20.00 -8.35
N ASN A 56 -10.39 -19.04 -7.44
CA ASN A 56 -10.88 -19.33 -6.11
C ASN A 56 -12.42 -19.20 -6.06
N PRO A 57 -13.13 -20.21 -5.50
CA PRO A 57 -14.54 -20.08 -5.19
C PRO A 57 -14.76 -19.13 -4.01
N MET A 58 -16.01 -18.75 -3.79
CA MET A 58 -16.42 -18.11 -2.53
C MET A 58 -16.39 -19.16 -1.41
N GLU A 59 -15.76 -18.81 -0.29
CA GLU A 59 -15.63 -19.71 0.85
C GLU A 59 -15.95 -19.02 2.18
N LEU A 60 -16.37 -19.80 3.15
CA LEU A 60 -16.56 -19.33 4.51
C LEU A 60 -15.19 -19.16 5.18
N VAL A 61 -14.82 -17.94 5.50
CA VAL A 61 -13.62 -17.61 6.27
C VAL A 61 -14.01 -17.48 7.73
N ALA A 62 -13.60 -18.43 8.56
CA ALA A 62 -13.84 -18.46 10.00
C ALA A 62 -12.60 -17.99 10.79
N GLY A 63 -12.79 -17.74 12.07
CA GLY A 63 -11.68 -17.44 13.00
C GLY A 63 -11.42 -15.97 13.25
N GLY A 64 -12.37 -15.10 12.91
CA GLY A 64 -12.28 -13.69 13.27
C GLY A 64 -12.43 -13.42 14.77
N ALA A 65 -12.06 -12.21 15.19
CA ALA A 65 -12.27 -11.76 16.54
C ALA A 65 -13.75 -11.88 16.95
N GLY A 66 -14.04 -12.46 18.11
CA GLY A 66 -15.40 -12.70 18.55
C GLY A 66 -16.15 -13.81 17.81
N GLY A 67 -15.45 -14.69 17.08
CA GLY A 67 -16.07 -15.79 16.32
C GLY A 67 -16.74 -15.33 15.01
N ALA A 68 -16.38 -14.17 14.50
CA ALA A 68 -16.91 -13.64 13.26
C ALA A 68 -16.56 -14.51 12.05
N HIS A 69 -17.45 -14.48 11.06
CA HIS A 69 -17.30 -15.20 9.81
C HIS A 69 -17.44 -14.24 8.64
N TRP A 70 -16.73 -14.53 7.55
CA TRP A 70 -16.81 -13.77 6.30
C TRP A 70 -17.04 -14.72 5.13
N TRP A 71 -17.45 -14.15 4.02
CA TRP A 71 -17.69 -14.87 2.77
C TRP A 71 -16.88 -14.21 1.67
N ASP A 72 -15.74 -14.80 1.30
CA ASP A 72 -14.81 -14.20 0.34
C ASP A 72 -14.07 -15.28 -0.47
N LYS A 73 -13.42 -14.84 -1.54
CA LYS A 73 -12.53 -15.63 -2.39
C LYS A 73 -11.08 -15.65 -1.90
N VAL A 74 -10.68 -14.67 -1.11
CA VAL A 74 -9.30 -14.51 -0.63
C VAL A 74 -9.24 -14.85 0.85
N PRO A 75 -8.58 -15.93 1.22
CA PRO A 75 -8.43 -16.31 2.63
C PRO A 75 -7.62 -15.27 3.40
N SER A 76 -7.75 -15.28 4.72
CA SER A 76 -6.83 -14.55 5.59
C SER A 76 -5.40 -15.11 5.44
N LYS A 77 -4.40 -14.22 5.45
CA LYS A 77 -3.00 -14.62 5.56
C LYS A 77 -2.73 -15.48 6.80
N PHE A 78 -3.50 -15.26 7.86
CA PHE A 78 -3.36 -15.94 9.15
C PHE A 78 -4.19 -17.23 9.23
N ALA A 79 -4.83 -17.66 8.14
CA ALA A 79 -5.58 -18.92 8.13
C ALA A 79 -4.67 -20.10 8.48
N GLY A 80 -5.00 -20.81 9.57
CA GLY A 80 -4.23 -21.96 10.05
C GLY A 80 -2.91 -21.61 10.77
N TRP A 81 -2.61 -20.33 10.99
CA TRP A 81 -1.41 -19.92 11.72
C TRP A 81 -1.56 -20.17 13.23
N GLY A 82 -0.50 -20.68 13.82
CA GLY A 82 -0.30 -20.79 15.27
C GLY A 82 0.97 -20.04 15.70
N GLU A 83 1.40 -20.31 16.92
CA GLU A 83 2.58 -19.66 17.52
C GLU A 83 3.84 -19.78 16.66
N LYS A 84 4.05 -20.94 16.05
CA LYS A 84 5.25 -21.21 15.22
C LYS A 84 5.31 -20.34 13.98
N GLU A 85 4.18 -20.18 13.29
CA GLU A 85 4.07 -19.39 12.06
C GLU A 85 4.27 -17.91 12.37
N PHE A 86 3.64 -17.39 13.43
CA PHE A 86 3.83 -16.00 13.86
C PHE A 86 5.27 -15.73 14.32
N ALA A 87 5.86 -16.63 15.09
CA ALA A 87 7.26 -16.50 15.55
C ALA A 87 8.23 -16.50 14.37
N ALA A 88 8.02 -17.37 13.38
CA ALA A 88 8.86 -17.45 12.18
C ALA A 88 8.69 -16.22 11.28
N ALA A 89 7.49 -15.66 11.19
CA ALA A 89 7.19 -14.46 10.39
C ALA A 89 7.80 -13.19 11.01
N GLY A 90 7.97 -13.14 12.32
CA GLY A 90 8.72 -12.09 13.02
C GLY A 90 8.06 -10.72 13.07
N PHE A 91 6.80 -10.57 12.70
CA PHE A 91 6.03 -9.33 12.83
C PHE A 91 4.95 -9.43 13.91
N ARG A 92 4.45 -8.31 14.37
CA ARG A 92 3.36 -8.23 15.37
C ARG A 92 2.04 -7.89 14.68
N ALA A 93 1.02 -8.73 14.88
CA ALA A 93 -0.37 -8.46 14.47
C ALA A 93 -1.25 -8.32 15.73
N VAL A 94 -1.83 -7.14 15.91
CA VAL A 94 -2.75 -6.86 17.02
C VAL A 94 -4.13 -7.47 16.69
N PRO A 95 -4.91 -7.97 17.68
CA PRO A 95 -6.25 -8.46 17.40
C PRO A 95 -7.10 -7.44 16.63
N GLY A 96 -7.70 -7.89 15.51
CA GLY A 96 -8.42 -7.02 14.58
C GLY A 96 -7.60 -6.55 13.38
N ALA A 97 -6.31 -6.85 13.31
CA ALA A 97 -5.54 -6.68 12.06
C ALA A 97 -5.99 -7.71 11.02
N ILE A 98 -6.34 -7.24 9.82
CA ILE A 98 -6.77 -8.08 8.71
C ILE A 98 -5.72 -8.02 7.61
N VAL A 99 -5.17 -9.16 7.24
CA VAL A 99 -4.21 -9.30 6.14
C VAL A 99 -4.74 -10.36 5.18
N ARG A 100 -4.98 -9.97 3.93
CA ARG A 100 -5.39 -10.92 2.89
C ARG A 100 -4.21 -11.76 2.43
N SER A 101 -4.45 -13.04 2.13
CA SER A 101 -3.44 -13.92 1.52
C SER A 101 -2.86 -13.28 0.26
N GLY A 102 -1.54 -13.46 0.02
CA GLY A 102 -0.83 -12.79 -1.07
C GLY A 102 -0.29 -11.38 -0.73
N ALA A 103 -0.55 -10.85 0.46
CA ALA A 103 0.20 -9.71 0.98
C ALA A 103 1.50 -10.17 1.64
N TYR A 104 2.56 -9.37 1.56
CA TYR A 104 3.82 -9.60 2.27
C TYR A 104 3.96 -8.63 3.43
N ILE A 105 4.30 -9.15 4.60
CA ILE A 105 4.62 -8.37 5.79
C ILE A 105 6.01 -8.77 6.25
N ALA A 106 6.93 -7.84 6.28
CA ALA A 106 8.32 -8.08 6.68
C ALA A 106 8.46 -8.26 8.20
N PRO A 107 9.52 -8.94 8.65
CA PRO A 107 9.87 -9.02 10.07
C PRO A 107 9.98 -7.63 10.71
N GLY A 108 9.68 -7.54 12.00
CA GLY A 108 9.72 -6.27 12.74
C GLY A 108 8.57 -5.31 12.47
N ALA A 109 7.73 -5.56 11.45
CA ALA A 109 6.54 -4.74 11.21
C ALA A 109 5.51 -4.88 12.35
N VAL A 110 4.72 -3.83 12.53
CA VAL A 110 3.63 -3.80 13.52
C VAL A 110 2.33 -3.45 12.81
N LEU A 111 1.36 -4.36 12.88
CA LEU A 111 0.02 -4.15 12.37
C LEU A 111 -0.92 -3.93 13.57
N MET A 112 -1.39 -2.70 13.75
CA MET A 112 -2.53 -2.41 14.62
C MET A 112 -3.82 -2.93 13.95
N PRO A 113 -5.01 -2.81 14.56
CA PRO A 113 -6.26 -3.13 13.87
C PRO A 113 -6.37 -2.33 12.57
N SER A 114 -5.98 -2.92 11.46
CA SER A 114 -5.77 -2.30 10.16
C SER A 114 -6.09 -3.29 9.06
N PHE A 115 -6.06 -2.85 7.81
CA PHE A 115 -6.33 -3.70 6.67
C PHE A 115 -5.18 -3.67 5.66
N VAL A 116 -4.63 -4.85 5.33
CA VAL A 116 -3.61 -5.01 4.28
C VAL A 116 -4.14 -5.93 3.19
N ASN A 117 -4.27 -5.39 1.98
CA ASN A 117 -4.89 -6.07 0.87
C ASN A 117 -3.90 -6.97 0.11
N ILE A 118 -4.45 -7.87 -0.72
CA ILE A 118 -3.71 -8.81 -1.58
C ILE A 118 -2.68 -8.07 -2.46
N GLY A 119 -1.49 -8.63 -2.60
CA GLY A 119 -0.41 -8.06 -3.40
C GLY A 119 0.33 -6.88 -2.74
N ALA A 120 -0.13 -6.40 -1.59
CA ALA A 120 0.57 -5.33 -0.87
C ALA A 120 1.88 -5.84 -0.25
N TYR A 121 2.86 -4.95 -0.20
CA TYR A 121 4.14 -5.16 0.48
C TYR A 121 4.28 -4.18 1.64
N VAL A 122 4.62 -4.67 2.82
CA VAL A 122 4.92 -3.86 4.01
C VAL A 122 6.33 -4.18 4.48
N GLY A 123 7.21 -3.19 4.42
CA GLY A 123 8.64 -3.32 4.73
C GLY A 123 8.94 -3.47 6.22
N GLU A 124 10.20 -3.84 6.50
CA GLU A 124 10.74 -4.07 7.84
C GLU A 124 10.56 -2.85 8.75
N GLY A 125 10.19 -3.07 10.01
CA GLY A 125 10.05 -2.01 11.01
C GLY A 125 8.88 -1.04 10.77
N THR A 126 8.10 -1.25 9.73
CA THR A 126 6.96 -0.39 9.40
C THR A 126 5.78 -0.62 10.33
N MET A 127 5.13 0.48 10.74
CA MET A 127 3.89 0.44 11.49
C MET A 127 2.70 0.79 10.59
N VAL A 128 1.70 -0.07 10.55
CA VAL A 128 0.37 0.20 9.99
C VAL A 128 -0.56 0.41 11.18
N ASP A 129 -0.89 1.66 11.47
CA ASP A 129 -1.61 2.05 12.69
C ASP A 129 -3.12 1.81 12.57
N THR A 130 -3.85 2.12 13.63
CA THR A 130 -5.25 1.78 13.83
C THR A 130 -6.14 2.33 12.73
N TRP A 131 -6.92 1.44 12.11
CA TRP A 131 -7.82 1.72 10.98
C TRP A 131 -7.14 2.27 9.71
N ALA A 132 -5.81 2.16 9.62
CA ALA A 132 -5.11 2.44 8.37
C ALA A 132 -5.34 1.31 7.36
N THR A 133 -5.24 1.65 6.08
CA THR A 133 -5.43 0.72 4.97
C THR A 133 -4.21 0.74 4.06
N VAL A 134 -3.71 -0.45 3.71
CA VAL A 134 -2.74 -0.65 2.63
C VAL A 134 -3.44 -1.38 1.50
N GLY A 135 -3.69 -0.68 0.41
CA GLY A 135 -4.46 -1.15 -0.73
C GLY A 135 -3.73 -2.19 -1.57
N SER A 136 -4.45 -2.79 -2.50
CA SER A 136 -3.91 -3.86 -3.36
C SER A 136 -2.66 -3.42 -4.10
N CYS A 137 -1.61 -4.23 -4.03
CA CYS A 137 -0.32 -4.01 -4.70
C CYS A 137 0.45 -2.77 -4.25
N ALA A 138 -0.01 -2.01 -3.25
CA ALA A 138 0.75 -0.89 -2.70
C ALA A 138 2.08 -1.36 -2.11
N GLN A 139 3.13 -0.57 -2.29
CA GLN A 139 4.49 -0.90 -1.87
C GLN A 139 4.94 0.06 -0.77
N ILE A 140 5.09 -0.45 0.43
CA ILE A 140 5.50 0.33 1.61
C ILE A 140 6.91 -0.07 2.01
N GLY A 141 7.81 0.90 2.08
CA GLY A 141 9.20 0.72 2.46
C GLY A 141 9.42 0.35 3.91
N ARG A 142 10.68 0.41 4.33
CA ARG A 142 11.12 0.14 5.70
C ARG A 142 10.91 1.34 6.60
N ASN A 143 10.68 1.10 7.89
CA ASN A 143 10.55 2.13 8.92
C ASN A 143 9.52 3.21 8.59
N VAL A 144 8.49 2.86 7.81
CA VAL A 144 7.39 3.77 7.49
C VAL A 144 6.39 3.78 8.64
N HIS A 145 5.84 4.94 8.95
CA HIS A 145 4.70 5.04 9.86
C HIS A 145 3.47 5.48 9.07
N ILE A 146 2.50 4.58 8.92
CA ILE A 146 1.18 4.88 8.36
C ILE A 146 0.25 5.12 9.55
N SER A 147 -0.05 6.39 9.82
CA SER A 147 -0.81 6.79 11.01
C SER A 147 -2.28 6.40 10.95
N GLY A 148 -2.95 6.53 12.09
CA GLY A 148 -4.33 6.08 12.27
C GLY A 148 -5.30 6.59 11.22
N GLY A 149 -6.01 5.67 10.59
CA GLY A 149 -7.00 5.94 9.55
C GLY A 149 -6.44 6.55 8.25
N ALA A 150 -5.12 6.52 8.05
CA ALA A 150 -4.56 6.88 6.75
C ALA A 150 -4.80 5.78 5.72
N GLY A 151 -5.07 6.16 4.47
CA GLY A 151 -5.32 5.26 3.37
C GLY A 151 -4.18 5.29 2.35
N ILE A 152 -3.64 4.10 2.05
CA ILE A 152 -2.76 3.91 0.90
C ILE A 152 -3.57 3.17 -0.15
N GLY A 153 -3.88 3.86 -1.23
CA GLY A 153 -4.74 3.37 -2.30
C GLY A 153 -4.12 2.16 -3.01
N GLY A 154 -4.98 1.24 -3.39
CA GLY A 154 -4.62 0.07 -4.18
C GLY A 154 -5.12 0.20 -5.60
N VAL A 155 -4.37 -0.31 -6.56
CA VAL A 155 -4.80 -0.36 -7.95
C VAL A 155 -4.55 -1.75 -8.51
N LEU A 156 -5.62 -2.52 -8.68
CA LEU A 156 -5.61 -3.76 -9.45
C LEU A 156 -5.96 -3.50 -10.91
N GLU A 157 -6.97 -2.70 -11.13
CA GLU A 157 -7.47 -2.32 -12.46
C GLU A 157 -7.48 -0.79 -12.60
N PRO A 158 -7.04 -0.27 -13.74
CA PRO A 158 -6.47 -0.95 -14.90
C PRO A 158 -5.04 -1.48 -14.63
N LEU A 159 -4.65 -2.55 -15.35
CA LEU A 159 -3.36 -3.24 -15.15
C LEU A 159 -2.14 -2.33 -15.28
N GLN A 160 -2.20 -1.38 -16.22
CA GLN A 160 -1.11 -0.44 -16.50
C GLN A 160 -0.93 0.64 -15.43
N ALA A 161 -1.92 0.85 -14.54
CA ALA A 161 -1.76 1.83 -13.49
C ALA A 161 -0.67 1.41 -12.50
N ALA A 162 0.23 2.34 -12.18
CA ALA A 162 1.30 2.10 -11.22
C ALA A 162 0.72 1.90 -9.80
N PRO A 163 1.31 1.04 -8.97
CA PRO A 163 0.96 0.98 -7.56
C PRO A 163 1.41 2.25 -6.85
N VAL A 164 0.76 2.57 -5.75
CA VAL A 164 1.28 3.57 -4.81
C VAL A 164 2.57 3.04 -4.19
N ILE A 165 3.58 3.91 -4.12
CA ILE A 165 4.87 3.59 -3.50
C ILE A 165 5.12 4.61 -2.38
N ILE A 166 5.32 4.10 -1.18
CA ILE A 166 5.81 4.87 -0.04
C ILE A 166 7.21 4.35 0.25
N GLU A 167 8.23 5.16 -0.02
CA GLU A 167 9.61 4.75 0.20
C GLU A 167 9.98 4.72 1.68
N ASP A 168 11.23 4.30 1.98
CA ASP A 168 11.73 4.11 3.34
C ASP A 168 11.64 5.39 4.19
N ASP A 169 11.52 5.22 5.50
CA ASP A 169 11.59 6.28 6.52
C ASP A 169 10.52 7.37 6.40
N CYS A 170 9.45 7.15 5.63
CA CYS A 170 8.35 8.09 5.48
C CYS A 170 7.41 8.09 6.69
N PHE A 171 6.78 9.24 6.91
CA PHE A 171 5.67 9.38 7.86
C PHE A 171 4.42 9.85 7.13
N ILE A 172 3.35 9.07 7.20
CA ILE A 172 2.05 9.39 6.61
C ILE A 172 1.10 9.77 7.74
N GLY A 173 0.77 11.05 7.83
CA GLY A 173 -0.06 11.60 8.90
C GLY A 173 -1.48 11.02 8.92
N ALA A 174 -2.12 11.07 10.09
CA ALA A 174 -3.45 10.51 10.30
C ALA A 174 -4.47 11.06 9.28
N ARG A 175 -5.35 10.17 8.79
CA ARG A 175 -6.40 10.52 7.81
C ARG A 175 -5.88 11.11 6.50
N SER A 176 -4.59 10.94 6.19
CA SER A 176 -4.08 11.23 4.85
C SER A 176 -4.44 10.12 3.88
N GLU A 177 -4.54 10.46 2.59
CA GLU A 177 -4.81 9.50 1.53
C GLU A 177 -3.76 9.65 0.43
N VAL A 178 -3.13 8.54 0.02
CA VAL A 178 -2.19 8.51 -1.10
C VAL A 178 -2.68 7.46 -2.09
N ALA A 179 -3.08 7.86 -3.28
CA ALA A 179 -3.73 7.00 -4.25
C ALA A 179 -3.16 7.15 -5.66
N GLU A 180 -3.71 6.39 -6.61
CA GLU A 180 -3.48 6.54 -8.07
C GLU A 180 -2.00 6.50 -8.48
N GLY A 181 -1.20 5.64 -7.86
CA GLY A 181 0.21 5.45 -8.24
C GLY A 181 1.16 6.56 -7.82
N VAL A 182 0.74 7.43 -6.91
CA VAL A 182 1.61 8.47 -6.36
C VAL A 182 2.80 7.82 -5.63
N ILE A 183 3.97 8.41 -5.81
CA ILE A 183 5.21 8.01 -5.14
C ILE A 183 5.53 9.05 -4.06
N VAL A 184 5.69 8.59 -2.83
CA VAL A 184 6.21 9.41 -1.72
C VAL A 184 7.63 8.95 -1.46
N GLU A 185 8.59 9.78 -1.83
CA GLU A 185 10.01 9.43 -1.75
C GLU A 185 10.54 9.47 -0.31
N LYS A 186 11.68 8.78 -0.13
CA LYS A 186 12.36 8.50 1.15
C LYS A 186 12.34 9.68 2.12
N GLY A 187 12.05 9.37 3.38
CA GLY A 187 12.15 10.33 4.49
C GLY A 187 11.10 11.45 4.49
N SER A 188 10.16 11.43 3.56
CA SER A 188 9.11 12.45 3.47
C SER A 188 8.10 12.35 4.61
N VAL A 189 7.57 13.49 5.00
CA VAL A 189 6.57 13.64 6.06
C VAL A 189 5.31 14.27 5.48
N LEU A 190 4.22 13.53 5.45
CA LEU A 190 2.90 14.09 5.18
C LEU A 190 2.23 14.40 6.52
N SER A 191 1.79 15.63 6.71
CA SER A 191 0.98 15.97 7.89
C SER A 191 -0.41 15.32 7.80
N MET A 192 -1.18 15.37 8.86
CA MET A 192 -2.54 14.83 8.85
C MET A 192 -3.42 15.50 7.78
N GLY A 193 -4.29 14.72 7.14
CA GLY A 193 -5.27 15.21 6.18
C GLY A 193 -4.68 15.63 4.81
N VAL A 194 -3.51 15.16 4.43
CA VAL A 194 -2.96 15.37 3.09
C VAL A 194 -3.57 14.35 2.12
N PHE A 195 -4.18 14.82 1.03
CA PHE A 195 -4.79 13.99 0.00
C PHE A 195 -4.00 14.08 -1.30
N LEU A 196 -3.45 12.96 -1.77
CA LEU A 196 -2.63 12.84 -2.96
C LEU A 196 -3.21 11.83 -3.95
N GLY A 197 -3.65 12.30 -5.09
CA GLY A 197 -3.94 11.50 -6.27
C GLY A 197 -3.09 11.95 -7.46
N ALA A 198 -3.16 11.26 -8.58
CA ALA A 198 -2.35 11.56 -9.77
C ALA A 198 -2.52 13.00 -10.28
N SER A 199 -3.70 13.59 -10.08
CA SER A 199 -4.04 14.95 -10.51
C SER A 199 -3.90 16.00 -9.40
N THR A 200 -3.56 15.60 -8.18
CA THR A 200 -3.38 16.53 -7.07
C THR A 200 -2.14 17.40 -7.32
N LYS A 201 -2.31 18.71 -7.28
CA LYS A 201 -1.19 19.65 -7.37
C LYS A 201 -0.38 19.60 -6.08
N ILE A 202 0.92 19.39 -6.23
CA ILE A 202 1.91 19.45 -5.15
C ILE A 202 2.73 20.71 -5.40
N VAL A 203 2.58 21.71 -4.54
CA VAL A 203 3.19 23.03 -4.72
C VAL A 203 4.37 23.17 -3.78
N ASP A 204 5.55 23.39 -4.31
CA ASP A 204 6.72 23.76 -3.50
C ASP A 204 6.58 25.25 -3.13
N ARG A 205 6.39 25.55 -1.84
CA ARG A 205 6.14 26.89 -1.33
C ARG A 205 7.32 27.85 -1.56
N ALA A 206 8.54 27.34 -1.58
CA ALA A 206 9.74 28.14 -1.72
C ALA A 206 9.99 28.57 -3.17
N SER A 207 9.78 27.66 -4.12
CA SER A 207 10.04 27.91 -5.54
C SER A 207 8.80 28.30 -6.34
N GLY A 208 7.61 27.97 -5.83
CA GLY A 208 6.35 28.08 -6.58
C GLY A 208 6.16 26.97 -7.63
N GLU A 209 7.07 26.01 -7.70
CA GLU A 209 6.99 24.87 -8.62
C GLU A 209 5.74 24.02 -8.32
N VAL A 210 5.04 23.60 -9.37
CA VAL A 210 3.90 22.68 -9.27
C VAL A 210 4.27 21.35 -9.90
N MET A 211 4.17 20.30 -9.12
CA MET A 211 4.45 18.93 -9.53
C MET A 211 3.25 18.03 -9.31
N TYR A 212 3.29 16.81 -9.87
CA TYR A 212 2.21 15.82 -9.80
C TYR A 212 2.78 14.42 -9.62
N GLY A 213 1.99 13.56 -8.98
CA GLY A 213 2.26 12.12 -8.90
C GLY A 213 3.49 11.71 -8.07
N ARG A 214 4.27 12.68 -7.57
CA ARG A 214 5.49 12.40 -6.82
C ARG A 214 5.78 13.47 -5.76
N VAL A 215 5.99 13.05 -4.53
CA VAL A 215 6.51 13.88 -3.44
C VAL A 215 8.03 13.64 -3.36
N PRO A 216 8.86 14.65 -3.61
CA PRO A 216 10.32 14.49 -3.55
C PRO A 216 10.81 14.11 -2.16
N ALA A 217 11.95 13.40 -2.11
CA ALA A 217 12.54 12.92 -0.87
C ALA A 217 12.71 14.03 0.19
N TYR A 218 12.50 13.64 1.45
CA TYR A 218 12.65 14.51 2.63
C TYR A 218 11.75 15.75 2.63
N SER A 219 10.68 15.77 1.83
CA SER A 219 9.70 16.86 1.83
C SER A 219 8.79 16.80 3.04
N VAL A 220 8.49 17.96 3.61
CA VAL A 220 7.44 18.15 4.62
C VAL A 220 6.22 18.76 3.94
N VAL A 221 5.12 18.02 3.92
CA VAL A 221 3.93 18.31 3.12
C VAL A 221 2.74 18.54 4.04
N VAL A 222 2.00 19.60 3.78
CA VAL A 222 0.77 19.94 4.50
C VAL A 222 -0.38 20.12 3.50
N PRO A 223 -1.67 19.99 3.94
CA PRO A 223 -2.79 20.34 3.09
C PRO A 223 -2.81 21.84 2.84
N GLY A 224 -3.21 22.24 1.63
CA GLY A 224 -3.34 23.63 1.24
C GLY A 224 -4.48 23.85 0.26
N THR A 225 -4.65 25.09 -0.16
CA THR A 225 -5.65 25.50 -1.14
C THR A 225 -5.05 26.47 -2.12
N LEU A 226 -5.23 26.23 -3.41
CA LEU A 226 -4.90 27.20 -4.45
C LEU A 226 -6.12 28.07 -4.70
N PRO A 227 -5.97 29.40 -4.76
CA PRO A 227 -7.08 30.30 -5.03
C PRO A 227 -7.67 30.04 -6.42
N GLY A 228 -8.98 30.12 -6.53
CA GLY A 228 -9.68 30.07 -7.82
C GLY A 228 -9.43 31.35 -8.62
N LYS A 229 -9.41 31.24 -9.94
CA LYS A 229 -9.37 32.41 -10.84
C LYS A 229 -10.77 33.03 -10.97
N ASN A 230 -10.82 34.37 -11.13
CA ASN A 230 -12.06 35.11 -11.41
C ASN A 230 -13.21 34.83 -10.43
N GLY A 231 -12.91 34.67 -9.12
CA GLY A 231 -13.94 34.41 -8.10
C GLY A 231 -14.43 32.97 -8.04
N ALA A 232 -13.85 32.05 -8.80
CA ALA A 232 -14.15 30.62 -8.68
C ALA A 232 -13.67 30.06 -7.33
N PRO A 233 -14.27 29.00 -6.81
CA PRO A 233 -13.80 28.34 -5.60
C PRO A 233 -12.34 27.90 -5.71
N GLY A 234 -11.60 27.95 -4.60
CA GLY A 234 -10.26 27.39 -4.50
C GLY A 234 -10.29 25.86 -4.62
N LEU A 235 -9.20 25.28 -5.08
CA LEU A 235 -9.02 23.84 -5.16
C LEU A 235 -8.01 23.37 -4.12
N ALA A 236 -8.28 22.24 -3.48
CA ALA A 236 -7.33 21.59 -2.58
C ALA A 236 -6.02 21.26 -3.30
N CYS A 237 -4.91 21.40 -2.61
CA CYS A 237 -3.60 21.01 -3.07
C CYS A 237 -2.77 20.47 -1.88
N ALA A 238 -1.64 19.85 -2.18
CA ALA A 238 -0.60 19.58 -1.19
C ALA A 238 0.48 20.67 -1.30
N VAL A 239 1.04 21.08 -0.18
CA VAL A 239 2.07 22.13 -0.15
C VAL A 239 3.32 21.57 0.53
N ILE A 240 4.44 21.57 -0.18
CA ILE A 240 5.75 21.33 0.41
C ILE A 240 6.16 22.64 1.10
N VAL A 241 6.15 22.62 2.43
CA VAL A 241 6.50 23.79 3.24
C VAL A 241 8.00 23.93 3.46
N LYS A 242 8.69 22.81 3.49
CA LYS A 242 10.17 22.74 3.59
C LYS A 242 10.67 21.39 3.13
N ARG A 243 11.97 21.31 2.83
CA ARG A 243 12.70 20.04 2.69
C ARG A 243 13.73 19.97 3.81
N VAL A 244 13.86 18.80 4.41
CA VAL A 244 14.85 18.52 5.44
C VAL A 244 15.93 17.61 4.85
N ASP A 245 17.09 17.55 5.47
CA ASP A 245 18.10 16.56 5.12
C ASP A 245 17.92 15.27 5.97
N GLU A 246 18.60 14.21 5.58
CA GLU A 246 18.55 12.92 6.26
C GLU A 246 18.98 13.04 7.74
N ARG A 247 19.94 13.89 8.02
CA ARG A 247 20.47 14.12 9.37
C ARG A 247 19.45 14.82 10.26
N THR A 248 18.74 15.81 9.73
CA THR A 248 17.65 16.51 10.42
C THR A 248 16.49 15.55 10.64
N ARG A 249 16.12 14.77 9.62
CA ARG A 249 15.02 13.81 9.69
C ARG A 249 15.26 12.74 10.77
N SER A 250 16.50 12.27 10.94
CA SER A 250 16.84 11.24 11.94
C SER A 250 16.91 11.77 13.38
N LYS A 251 17.11 13.06 13.58
CA LYS A 251 17.32 13.67 14.90
C LYS A 251 16.13 14.44 15.45
N THR A 252 15.22 14.85 14.57
CA THR A 252 14.11 15.74 14.93
C THR A 252 12.83 14.93 15.01
N SER A 253 12.02 15.12 16.05
CA SER A 253 10.72 14.46 16.16
C SER A 253 9.77 14.93 15.05
N ILE A 254 8.83 14.07 14.67
CA ILE A 254 7.81 14.42 13.64
C ILE A 254 7.06 15.69 14.01
N ASN A 255 6.72 15.86 15.29
CA ASN A 255 6.00 17.04 15.75
C ASN A 255 6.81 18.33 15.61
N GLU A 256 8.11 18.26 15.79
CA GLU A 256 9.02 19.41 15.58
C GLU A 256 9.22 19.69 14.09
N ILE A 257 9.32 18.64 13.26
CA ILE A 257 9.44 18.78 11.82
C ILE A 257 8.18 19.45 11.23
N LEU A 258 7.00 19.19 11.78
CA LEU A 258 5.73 19.77 11.33
C LEU A 258 5.47 21.20 11.86
N ARG A 259 6.29 21.70 12.79
CA ARG A 259 6.24 23.09 13.24
C ARG A 259 7.04 23.97 12.31
N ASP A 260 6.58 25.21 12.11
CA ASP A 260 7.28 26.26 11.34
C ASP A 260 8.58 26.70 12.01
#